data_b7560f014057f865f1ec334c4dbc19fe
#
_entry.id   b7560f014057f865f1ec334c4dbc19fe
#
_cell.length_a   1.000
_cell.length_b   1.000
_cell.length_c   1.000
_cell.angle_alpha   90.00
_cell.angle_beta   90.00
_cell.angle_gamma   90.00
#
_symmetry.space_group_name_H-M   'P 1'
#
loop_
_entity.id
_entity.type
_entity.pdbx_description
1 polymer ?
#
loop_
_entity_poly.entity_id
_entity_poly.type
_entity_poly.pdbx_seq_one_letter_code
_entity_poly.pdbx_strand_id
1 'polypeptide(L)'
;MSEQSSGRSGDLRETVRQRYAAAALRVAEGAGASCGPEPVEADDTFGSTLYAADERDTLPAEAVAASLGCGNPTAVAELREGERVLDLGSGGGIDVLLSARRVGPAGRAYGLDMTEEMLALALANAAKAGATNVEFLKGSIEAIPLPANTIDVVISNCVINLSVDKPAVFAETFRVLRPGGRVGVSDVVADDALTVEQRAERGDHVGCIAGALSFAEYRAGLEAAGFTGIEIIPTHPVADGLHSAVVRALKPDA
;
A
#
# COMPACT_ATOMS: atom_id res chain seq x y z
N MET A 1 8.41 -31.52 1.77
CA MET A 1 8.21 -30.42 0.82
C MET A 1 7.99 -29.04 1.50
N SER A 2 7.90 -28.93 2.83
CA SER A 2 7.61 -27.67 3.55
C SER A 2 8.82 -26.76 3.83
N GLU A 3 10.05 -27.27 3.95
CA GLU A 3 11.24 -26.46 4.25
C GLU A 3 11.77 -25.62 3.07
N GLN A 4 11.63 -26.09 1.84
CA GLN A 4 12.05 -25.33 0.65
C GLN A 4 11.14 -24.14 0.31
N SER A 5 9.87 -24.18 0.71
CA SER A 5 8.91 -23.08 0.53
C SER A 5 9.18 -21.93 1.50
N SER A 6 9.50 -22.22 2.76
CA SER A 6 9.80 -21.23 3.80
C SER A 6 11.07 -20.42 3.48
N GLY A 7 12.11 -21.05 2.91
CA GLY A 7 13.35 -20.38 2.52
C GLY A 7 13.16 -19.34 1.41
N ARG A 8 12.38 -19.69 0.38
CA ARG A 8 12.09 -18.78 -0.75
C ARG A 8 11.26 -17.57 -0.35
N SER A 9 10.30 -17.75 0.54
CA SER A 9 9.44 -16.67 1.04
C SER A 9 10.22 -15.66 1.90
N GLY A 10 11.16 -16.14 2.73
CA GLY A 10 12.04 -15.27 3.52
C GLY A 10 13.01 -14.47 2.65
N ASP A 11 13.54 -15.07 1.60
CA ASP A 11 14.46 -14.45 0.64
C ASP A 11 13.76 -13.33 -0.15
N LEU A 12 12.53 -13.58 -0.61
CA LEU A 12 11.74 -12.58 -1.36
C LEU A 12 11.37 -11.36 -0.49
N ARG A 13 10.92 -11.58 0.75
CA ARG A 13 10.62 -10.49 1.69
C ARG A 13 11.85 -9.63 1.97
N GLU A 14 13.01 -10.26 2.16
CA GLU A 14 14.27 -9.55 2.38
C GLU A 14 14.71 -8.76 1.14
N THR A 15 14.54 -9.31 -0.06
CA THR A 15 14.80 -8.61 -1.32
C THR A 15 13.94 -7.35 -1.45
N VAL A 16 12.63 -7.44 -1.16
CA VAL A 16 11.72 -6.30 -1.14
C VAL A 16 12.19 -5.26 -0.12
N ARG A 17 12.48 -5.68 1.13
CA ARG A 17 12.95 -4.79 2.18
C ARG A 17 14.21 -4.02 1.79
N GLN A 18 15.22 -4.71 1.26
CA GLN A 18 16.50 -4.09 0.85
C GLN A 18 16.30 -3.06 -0.26
N ARG A 19 15.42 -3.35 -1.21
CA ARG A 19 15.16 -2.44 -2.32
C ARG A 19 14.48 -1.16 -1.85
N TYR A 20 13.46 -1.26 -0.99
CA TYR A 20 12.77 -0.10 -0.45
C TYR A 20 13.67 0.70 0.52
N ALA A 21 14.54 0.03 1.29
CA ALA A 21 15.58 0.70 2.09
C ALA A 21 16.52 1.55 1.22
N ALA A 22 17.01 0.99 0.12
CA ALA A 22 17.86 1.72 -0.82
C ALA A 22 17.14 2.89 -1.49
N ALA A 23 15.84 2.75 -1.78
CA ALA A 23 15.03 3.85 -2.31
C ALA A 23 14.88 4.98 -1.29
N ALA A 24 14.61 4.69 -0.01
CA ALA A 24 14.52 5.69 1.06
C ALA A 24 15.83 6.48 1.23
N LEU A 25 16.97 5.80 1.22
CA LEU A 25 18.28 6.44 1.35
C LEU A 25 18.56 7.40 0.17
N ARG A 26 18.25 6.99 -1.07
CA ARG A 26 18.40 7.87 -2.24
C ARG A 26 17.53 9.11 -2.14
N VAL A 27 16.30 8.99 -1.69
CA VAL A 27 15.42 10.16 -1.48
C VAL A 27 15.97 11.08 -0.40
N ALA A 28 16.49 10.53 0.70
CA ALA A 28 17.13 11.32 1.75
C ALA A 28 18.38 12.09 1.27
N GLU A 29 19.07 11.59 0.24
CA GLU A 29 20.20 12.23 -0.44
C GLU A 29 19.76 13.22 -1.54
N GLY A 30 18.45 13.44 -1.74
CA GLY A 30 17.90 14.39 -2.72
C GLY A 30 17.69 13.81 -4.12
N ALA A 31 17.74 12.48 -4.28
CA ALA A 31 17.41 11.81 -5.52
C ALA A 31 15.94 11.33 -5.51
N GLY A 32 15.33 11.09 -6.68
CA GLY A 32 14.01 10.49 -6.78
C GLY A 32 14.02 8.99 -6.44
N ALA A 33 12.91 8.47 -5.92
CA ALA A 33 12.72 7.03 -5.77
C ALA A 33 12.40 6.38 -7.12
N SER A 34 12.85 5.13 -7.32
CA SER A 34 12.52 4.30 -8.48
C SER A 34 12.32 2.86 -8.05
N CYS A 35 11.29 2.20 -8.57
CA CYS A 35 11.07 0.76 -8.41
C CYS A 35 11.95 -0.09 -9.32
N GLY A 36 12.58 0.48 -10.37
CA GLY A 36 13.43 -0.20 -11.33
C GLY A 36 14.93 -0.07 -11.03
N PRO A 37 15.79 -0.88 -11.69
CA PRO A 37 17.25 -0.74 -11.63
C PRO A 37 17.73 0.55 -12.30
N GLU A 38 16.94 1.13 -13.18
CA GLU A 38 17.16 2.42 -13.83
C GLU A 38 16.15 3.46 -13.31
N PRO A 39 16.49 4.79 -13.30
CA PRO A 39 15.50 5.83 -13.06
C PRO A 39 14.42 5.70 -14.13
N VAL A 40 13.21 5.32 -13.72
CA VAL A 40 12.07 5.39 -14.63
C VAL A 40 11.83 6.87 -14.88
N GLU A 41 11.85 7.30 -16.16
CA GLU A 41 11.28 8.59 -16.52
C GLU A 41 9.86 8.64 -15.95
N ALA A 42 9.47 9.81 -15.43
CA ALA A 42 8.16 9.98 -14.81
C ALA A 42 7.07 9.58 -15.80
N ASP A 43 6.62 8.36 -15.65
CA ASP A 43 5.55 7.74 -16.42
C ASP A 43 4.26 7.95 -15.60
N ASP A 44 3.18 8.32 -16.27
CA ASP A 44 1.87 8.59 -15.65
C ASP A 44 1.22 7.34 -15.01
N THR A 45 1.92 6.21 -15.01
CA THR A 45 1.44 4.92 -14.52
C THR A 45 1.69 4.71 -13.03
N PHE A 46 2.79 5.26 -12.49
CA PHE A 46 3.20 5.07 -11.09
C PHE A 46 3.70 6.37 -10.46
N GLY A 47 3.63 6.43 -9.13
CA GLY A 47 4.26 7.46 -8.33
C GLY A 47 3.40 8.69 -8.08
N SER A 48 4.08 9.80 -7.78
CA SER A 48 3.42 11.03 -7.30
C SER A 48 2.56 11.75 -8.33
N THR A 49 2.68 11.44 -9.62
CA THR A 49 1.86 12.02 -10.69
C THR A 49 0.37 11.65 -10.56
N LEU A 50 0.07 10.56 -9.85
CA LEU A 50 -1.29 10.07 -9.60
C LEU A 50 -2.05 10.84 -8.50
N TYR A 51 -1.39 11.76 -7.80
CA TYR A 51 -2.03 12.67 -6.84
C TYR A 51 -2.30 14.03 -7.47
N ALA A 52 -3.38 14.69 -7.05
CA ALA A 52 -3.70 16.01 -7.52
C ALA A 52 -2.59 17.03 -7.19
N ALA A 53 -2.38 18.04 -8.06
CA ALA A 53 -1.28 18.98 -7.88
C ALA A 53 -1.38 19.74 -6.55
N ASP A 54 -2.58 20.15 -6.17
CA ASP A 54 -2.89 20.83 -4.90
C ASP A 54 -2.61 19.94 -3.68
N GLU A 55 -2.80 18.63 -3.77
CA GLU A 55 -2.40 17.69 -2.72
C GLU A 55 -0.87 17.61 -2.58
N ARG A 56 -0.15 17.47 -3.72
CA ARG A 56 1.32 17.38 -3.74
C ARG A 56 1.99 18.67 -3.25
N ASP A 57 1.51 19.83 -3.69
CA ASP A 57 2.07 21.15 -3.35
C ASP A 57 2.03 21.44 -1.83
N THR A 58 1.18 20.73 -1.11
CA THR A 58 1.06 20.88 0.34
C THR A 58 1.93 19.92 1.15
N LEU A 59 2.63 18.99 0.51
CA LEU A 59 3.43 17.94 1.15
C LEU A 59 4.93 18.23 1.06
N PRO A 60 5.75 17.70 2.00
CA PRO A 60 7.21 17.71 1.84
C PRO A 60 7.64 17.05 0.54
N ALA A 61 8.59 17.66 -0.16
CA ALA A 61 9.09 17.17 -1.45
C ALA A 61 9.60 15.72 -1.38
N GLU A 62 10.21 15.35 -0.25
CA GLU A 62 10.73 13.99 -0.04
C GLU A 62 9.60 12.95 0.15
N ALA A 63 8.45 13.34 0.73
CA ALA A 63 7.29 12.45 0.78
C ALA A 63 6.75 12.17 -0.63
N VAL A 64 6.67 13.22 -1.46
CA VAL A 64 6.25 13.12 -2.86
C VAL A 64 7.26 12.31 -3.68
N ALA A 65 8.57 12.53 -3.51
CA ALA A 65 9.63 11.81 -4.21
C ALA A 65 9.72 10.33 -3.82
N ALA A 66 9.28 9.96 -2.62
CA ALA A 66 9.26 8.56 -2.15
C ALA A 66 8.01 7.79 -2.59
N SER A 67 7.06 8.42 -3.29
CA SER A 67 5.84 7.76 -3.75
C SER A 67 6.14 6.81 -4.91
N LEU A 68 5.82 5.53 -4.71
CA LEU A 68 6.02 4.43 -5.67
C LEU A 68 4.71 3.68 -5.97
N GLY A 69 3.58 4.21 -5.52
CA GLY A 69 2.27 3.58 -5.68
C GLY A 69 1.68 3.71 -7.08
N CYS A 70 0.63 2.94 -7.34
CA CYS A 70 -0.09 2.91 -8.62
C CYS A 70 -1.44 3.63 -8.59
N GLY A 71 -1.72 4.45 -7.55
CA GLY A 71 -2.97 5.17 -7.43
C GLY A 71 -3.00 6.16 -6.26
N ASN A 72 -4.20 6.67 -5.95
CA ASN A 72 -4.46 7.54 -4.80
C ASN A 72 -5.50 6.88 -3.87
N PRO A 73 -5.07 6.02 -2.92
CA PRO A 73 -6.00 5.30 -2.06
C PRO A 73 -6.75 6.23 -1.09
N THR A 74 -6.21 7.41 -0.77
CA THR A 74 -6.88 8.37 0.11
C THR A 74 -8.13 8.98 -0.54
N ALA A 75 -8.12 9.16 -1.87
CA ALA A 75 -9.29 9.58 -2.63
C ALA A 75 -10.33 8.44 -2.74
N VAL A 76 -9.85 7.19 -2.85
CA VAL A 76 -10.68 5.98 -2.99
C VAL A 76 -11.43 5.65 -1.71
N ALA A 77 -10.81 5.81 -0.56
CA ALA A 77 -11.34 5.38 0.74
C ALA A 77 -12.39 6.33 1.33
N GLU A 78 -12.63 7.50 0.73
CA GLU A 78 -13.62 8.49 1.20
C GLU A 78 -13.48 8.81 2.69
N LEU A 79 -12.28 9.24 3.11
CA LEU A 79 -11.95 9.49 4.52
C LEU A 79 -12.83 10.59 5.12
N ARG A 80 -13.26 10.38 6.38
CA ARG A 80 -14.13 11.28 7.13
C ARG A 80 -13.41 11.85 8.36
N GLU A 81 -13.83 13.03 8.79
CA GLU A 81 -13.30 13.65 10.00
C GLU A 81 -13.47 12.76 11.23
N GLY A 82 -12.44 12.67 12.05
CA GLY A 82 -12.42 11.86 13.27
C GLY A 82 -12.05 10.38 13.08
N GLU A 83 -11.91 9.89 11.84
CA GLU A 83 -11.58 8.48 11.60
C GLU A 83 -10.12 8.13 11.96
N ARG A 84 -9.91 6.86 12.28
CA ARG A 84 -8.60 6.22 12.43
C ARG A 84 -8.29 5.45 11.16
N VAL A 85 -7.24 5.89 10.45
CA VAL A 85 -6.81 5.31 9.17
C VAL A 85 -5.51 4.56 9.37
N LEU A 86 -5.38 3.39 8.78
CA LEU A 86 -4.13 2.63 8.71
C LEU A 86 -3.71 2.48 7.26
N ASP A 87 -2.50 2.92 6.95
CA ASP A 87 -1.84 2.74 5.67
C ASP A 87 -0.87 1.55 5.73
N LEU A 88 -1.09 0.54 4.90
CA LEU A 88 -0.26 -0.66 4.81
C LEU A 88 0.87 -0.44 3.80
N GLY A 89 2.11 -0.48 4.29
CA GLY A 89 3.31 -0.19 3.50
C GLY A 89 3.44 1.30 3.21
N SER A 90 3.43 2.11 4.28
CA SER A 90 3.32 3.57 4.20
C SER A 90 4.51 4.29 3.55
N GLY A 91 5.63 3.59 3.33
CA GLY A 91 6.82 4.16 2.71
C GLY A 91 7.25 5.48 3.34
N GLY A 92 7.50 6.50 2.52
CA GLY A 92 7.84 7.87 2.96
C GLY A 92 6.70 8.68 3.59
N GLY A 93 5.51 8.09 3.77
CA GLY A 93 4.39 8.63 4.52
C GLY A 93 3.43 9.54 3.75
N ILE A 94 3.45 9.55 2.42
CA ILE A 94 2.59 10.43 1.61
C ILE A 94 1.10 10.22 1.92
N ASP A 95 0.61 8.98 1.88
CA ASP A 95 -0.80 8.65 2.11
C ASP A 95 -1.19 8.82 3.59
N VAL A 96 -0.26 8.63 4.52
CA VAL A 96 -0.46 8.91 5.96
C VAL A 96 -0.67 10.41 6.19
N LEU A 97 0.15 11.28 5.57
CA LEU A 97 0.03 12.73 5.70
C LEU A 97 -1.25 13.27 5.07
N LEU A 98 -1.63 12.76 3.90
CA LEU A 98 -2.91 13.10 3.28
C LEU A 98 -4.10 12.63 4.13
N SER A 99 -4.03 11.41 4.66
CA SER A 99 -5.05 10.86 5.56
C SER A 99 -5.18 11.70 6.82
N ALA A 100 -4.07 12.08 7.46
CA ALA A 100 -4.06 12.89 8.68
C ALA A 100 -4.75 14.24 8.50
N ARG A 101 -4.58 14.87 7.34
CA ARG A 101 -5.27 16.12 6.99
C ARG A 101 -6.77 15.92 6.82
N ARG A 102 -7.16 14.86 6.08
CA ARG A 102 -8.58 14.58 5.79
C ARG A 102 -9.37 14.19 7.03
N VAL A 103 -8.76 13.41 7.95
CA VAL A 103 -9.44 13.02 9.18
C VAL A 103 -9.41 14.11 10.26
N GLY A 104 -8.62 15.16 10.07
CA GLY A 104 -8.56 16.30 10.97
C GLY A 104 -7.97 15.98 12.35
N PRO A 105 -7.95 16.95 13.28
CA PRO A 105 -7.28 16.81 14.57
C PRO A 105 -7.95 15.82 15.52
N ALA A 106 -9.20 15.47 15.30
CA ALA A 106 -9.92 14.45 16.09
C ALA A 106 -9.66 13.02 15.60
N GLY A 107 -9.18 12.87 14.34
CA GLY A 107 -8.80 11.60 13.73
C GLY A 107 -7.32 11.28 13.92
N ARG A 108 -6.91 10.10 13.46
CA ARG A 108 -5.52 9.65 13.51
C ARG A 108 -5.15 8.82 12.28
N ALA A 109 -3.96 9.05 11.74
CA ALA A 109 -3.41 8.25 10.66
C ALA A 109 -2.21 7.44 11.15
N TYR A 110 -2.25 6.14 10.90
CA TYR A 110 -1.18 5.19 11.20
C TYR A 110 -0.50 4.78 9.89
N GLY A 111 0.83 4.77 9.87
CA GLY A 111 1.63 4.22 8.78
C GLY A 111 2.35 2.97 9.25
N LEU A 112 2.14 1.84 8.58
CA LEU A 112 2.84 0.59 8.85
C LEU A 112 3.86 0.33 7.75
N ASP A 113 5.13 0.13 8.12
CA ASP A 113 6.18 -0.30 7.18
C ASP A 113 7.16 -1.26 7.86
N MET A 114 7.74 -2.17 7.07
CA MET A 114 8.75 -3.11 7.57
C MET A 114 10.17 -2.54 7.51
N THR A 115 10.36 -1.42 6.80
CA THR A 115 11.66 -0.84 6.45
C THR A 115 11.97 0.33 7.38
N GLU A 116 13.05 0.23 8.17
CA GLU A 116 13.44 1.29 9.13
C GLU A 116 13.76 2.60 8.43
N GLU A 117 14.41 2.54 7.28
CA GLU A 117 14.81 3.69 6.47
C GLU A 117 13.57 4.45 5.94
N MET A 118 12.52 3.74 5.53
CA MET A 118 11.25 4.35 5.14
C MET A 118 10.56 5.01 6.33
N LEU A 119 10.50 4.34 7.49
CA LEU A 119 9.92 4.91 8.70
C LEU A 119 10.67 6.16 9.17
N ALA A 120 12.00 6.17 9.09
CA ALA A 120 12.80 7.34 9.40
C ALA A 120 12.49 8.52 8.48
N LEU A 121 12.36 8.26 7.17
CA LEU A 121 11.96 9.25 6.17
C LEU A 121 10.53 9.76 6.45
N ALA A 122 9.59 8.87 6.73
CA ALA A 122 8.20 9.23 7.04
C ALA A 122 8.09 10.11 8.30
N LEU A 123 8.85 9.80 9.35
CA LEU A 123 8.93 10.62 10.57
C LEU A 123 9.50 12.02 10.28
N ALA A 124 10.55 12.11 9.48
CA ALA A 124 11.11 13.40 9.07
C ALA A 124 10.11 14.22 8.25
N ASN A 125 9.38 13.58 7.33
CA ASN A 125 8.34 14.22 6.52
C ASN A 125 7.16 14.69 7.39
N ALA A 126 6.74 13.89 8.37
CA ALA A 126 5.69 14.29 9.31
C ALA A 126 6.08 15.52 10.14
N ALA A 127 7.32 15.57 10.62
CA ALA A 127 7.85 16.73 11.33
C ALA A 127 7.89 17.98 10.45
N LYS A 128 8.35 17.87 9.18
CA LYS A 128 8.34 18.97 8.21
C LYS A 128 6.93 19.47 7.89
N ALA A 129 5.96 18.55 7.79
CA ALA A 129 4.56 18.86 7.55
C ALA A 129 3.82 19.41 8.79
N GLY A 130 4.43 19.37 9.97
CA GLY A 130 3.79 19.74 11.23
C GLY A 130 2.62 18.83 11.60
N ALA A 131 2.61 17.58 11.13
CA ALA A 131 1.53 16.63 11.38
C ALA A 131 1.65 16.06 12.81
N THR A 132 0.62 16.28 13.64
CA THR A 132 0.60 15.86 15.06
C THR A 132 -0.30 14.66 15.32
N ASN A 133 -1.15 14.30 14.35
CA ASN A 133 -2.11 13.21 14.45
C ASN A 133 -1.70 11.99 13.60
N VAL A 134 -0.39 11.76 13.49
CA VAL A 134 0.20 10.60 12.80
C VAL A 134 0.98 9.72 13.76
N GLU A 135 1.08 8.43 13.43
CA GLU A 135 1.90 7.47 14.15
C GLU A 135 2.47 6.44 13.16
N PHE A 136 3.79 6.18 13.23
CA PHE A 136 4.45 5.21 12.36
C PHE A 136 4.83 3.97 13.16
N LEU A 137 4.47 2.81 12.61
CA LEU A 137 4.61 1.50 13.22
C LEU A 137 5.58 0.65 12.40
N LYS A 138 6.57 0.06 13.05
CA LYS A 138 7.42 -0.95 12.43
C LYS A 138 6.73 -2.31 12.52
N GLY A 139 6.50 -2.95 11.39
CA GLY A 139 5.88 -4.27 11.33
C GLY A 139 5.64 -4.74 9.91
N SER A 140 5.11 -5.95 9.80
CA SER A 140 4.73 -6.58 8.54
C SER A 140 3.21 -6.48 8.37
N ILE A 141 2.76 -6.36 7.13
CA ILE A 141 1.33 -6.30 6.81
C ILE A 141 0.61 -7.63 7.07
N GLU A 142 1.35 -8.74 7.18
CA GLU A 142 0.84 -10.05 7.57
C GLU A 142 0.70 -10.24 9.11
N ALA A 143 1.21 -9.27 9.92
CA ALA A 143 1.13 -9.29 11.37
C ALA A 143 1.08 -7.85 11.90
N ILE A 144 -0.07 -7.21 11.79
CA ILE A 144 -0.26 -5.79 12.09
C ILE A 144 -0.19 -5.56 13.61
N PRO A 145 0.73 -4.69 14.11
CA PRO A 145 0.93 -4.48 15.55
C PRO A 145 -0.12 -3.55 16.18
N LEU A 146 -1.39 -3.75 15.84
CA LEU A 146 -2.53 -3.04 16.38
C LEU A 146 -3.57 -4.02 16.93
N PRO A 147 -4.33 -3.64 17.97
CA PRO A 147 -5.42 -4.46 18.48
C PRO A 147 -6.54 -4.64 17.44
N ALA A 148 -7.34 -5.71 17.61
CA ALA A 148 -8.53 -5.93 16.79
C ALA A 148 -9.55 -4.80 16.99
N ASN A 149 -10.32 -4.49 15.94
CA ASN A 149 -11.43 -3.55 15.95
C ASN A 149 -11.06 -2.12 16.41
N THR A 150 -9.89 -1.64 16.00
CA THR A 150 -9.39 -0.30 16.38
C THR A 150 -9.34 0.70 15.24
N ILE A 151 -9.41 0.24 13.99
CA ILE A 151 -9.24 1.03 12.77
C ILE A 151 -10.59 1.17 12.06
N ASP A 152 -10.86 2.37 11.56
CA ASP A 152 -12.06 2.68 10.79
C ASP A 152 -11.86 2.39 9.30
N VAL A 153 -10.66 2.71 8.79
CA VAL A 153 -10.33 2.60 7.36
C VAL A 153 -8.92 2.03 7.22
N VAL A 154 -8.77 1.00 6.39
CA VAL A 154 -7.45 0.55 5.92
C VAL A 154 -7.27 1.00 4.49
N ILE A 155 -6.13 1.62 4.22
CA ILE A 155 -5.67 1.97 2.87
C ILE A 155 -4.37 1.23 2.54
N SER A 156 -4.07 1.11 1.26
CA SER A 156 -2.79 0.61 0.76
C SER A 156 -2.56 1.05 -0.68
N ASN A 157 -1.32 1.22 -1.07
CA ASN A 157 -0.95 1.65 -2.41
C ASN A 157 0.16 0.75 -2.98
N CYS A 158 -0.20 -0.24 -3.81
CA CYS A 158 0.70 -1.18 -4.48
C CYS A 158 1.58 -2.03 -3.52
N VAL A 159 1.07 -2.43 -2.36
CA VAL A 159 1.87 -3.17 -1.36
C VAL A 159 1.37 -4.60 -1.16
N ILE A 160 0.07 -4.86 -1.26
CA ILE A 160 -0.49 -6.20 -0.99
C ILE A 160 0.13 -7.24 -1.93
N ASN A 161 0.39 -6.88 -3.18
CA ASN A 161 1.02 -7.76 -4.16
C ASN A 161 2.46 -8.16 -3.81
N LEU A 162 3.16 -7.38 -2.98
CA LEU A 162 4.51 -7.70 -2.50
C LEU A 162 4.52 -8.77 -1.41
N SER A 163 3.38 -8.99 -0.75
CA SER A 163 3.27 -10.01 0.30
C SER A 163 3.40 -11.43 -0.28
N VAL A 164 4.10 -12.27 0.47
CA VAL A 164 4.21 -13.72 0.22
C VAL A 164 3.05 -14.52 0.80
N ASP A 165 2.25 -13.90 1.68
CA ASP A 165 1.09 -14.49 2.34
C ASP A 165 -0.10 -13.51 2.34
N LYS A 166 -0.71 -13.36 1.19
CA LYS A 166 -1.86 -12.47 1.01
C LYS A 166 -3.09 -12.86 1.84
N PRO A 167 -3.40 -14.15 2.05
CA PRO A 167 -4.45 -14.54 3.00
C PRO A 167 -4.22 -13.99 4.42
N ALA A 168 -2.98 -14.00 4.93
CA ALA A 168 -2.67 -13.40 6.23
C ALA A 168 -2.88 -11.87 6.21
N VAL A 169 -2.52 -11.19 5.11
CA VAL A 169 -2.78 -9.74 4.96
C VAL A 169 -4.26 -9.43 5.05
N PHE A 170 -5.10 -10.17 4.32
CA PHE A 170 -6.55 -9.95 4.35
C PHE A 170 -7.16 -10.26 5.72
N ALA A 171 -6.70 -11.33 6.38
CA ALA A 171 -7.14 -11.70 7.73
C ALA A 171 -6.75 -10.62 8.78
N GLU A 172 -5.52 -10.10 8.73
CA GLU A 172 -5.05 -9.05 9.62
C GLU A 172 -5.77 -7.71 9.37
N THR A 173 -5.97 -7.36 8.09
CA THR A 173 -6.77 -6.19 7.70
C THR A 173 -8.19 -6.29 8.26
N PHE A 174 -8.83 -7.45 8.12
CA PHE A 174 -10.15 -7.70 8.69
C PHE A 174 -10.14 -7.63 10.22
N ARG A 175 -9.11 -8.20 10.86
CA ARG A 175 -8.98 -8.21 12.32
C ARG A 175 -8.90 -6.80 12.91
N VAL A 176 -8.06 -5.93 12.34
CA VAL A 176 -7.85 -4.57 12.89
C VAL A 176 -9.00 -3.62 12.60
N LEU A 177 -9.74 -3.81 11.52
CA LEU A 177 -10.93 -3.03 11.22
C LEU A 177 -12.03 -3.28 12.26
N ARG A 178 -12.72 -2.22 12.69
CA ARG A 178 -13.96 -2.34 13.48
C ARG A 178 -15.11 -2.85 12.62
N PRO A 179 -16.18 -3.42 13.19
CA PRO A 179 -17.43 -3.63 12.45
C PRO A 179 -17.87 -2.33 11.76
N GLY A 180 -18.37 -2.44 10.53
CA GLY A 180 -18.67 -1.29 9.67
C GLY A 180 -17.45 -0.55 9.10
N GLY A 181 -16.23 -0.98 9.42
CA GLY A 181 -15.00 -0.43 8.85
C GLY A 181 -14.80 -0.84 7.39
N ARG A 182 -13.96 -0.11 6.66
CA ARG A 182 -13.79 -0.31 5.21
C ARG A 182 -12.35 -0.36 4.76
N VAL A 183 -12.16 -0.92 3.58
CA VAL A 183 -10.90 -0.95 2.84
C VAL A 183 -11.01 -0.05 1.61
N GLY A 184 -9.95 0.71 1.33
CA GLY A 184 -9.77 1.46 0.09
C GLY A 184 -8.33 1.32 -0.40
N VAL A 185 -8.09 0.45 -1.37
CA VAL A 185 -6.76 0.08 -1.88
C VAL A 185 -6.62 0.48 -3.33
N SER A 186 -5.44 0.95 -3.72
CA SER A 186 -4.98 1.01 -5.10
C SER A 186 -3.92 -0.06 -5.30
N ASP A 187 -4.13 -1.00 -6.23
CA ASP A 187 -3.19 -2.10 -6.48
C ASP A 187 -3.20 -2.52 -7.95
N VAL A 188 -2.17 -3.25 -8.39
CA VAL A 188 -2.15 -3.87 -9.72
C VAL A 188 -2.96 -5.16 -9.66
N VAL A 189 -3.88 -5.34 -10.60
CA VAL A 189 -4.75 -6.52 -10.72
C VAL A 189 -4.63 -7.09 -12.12
N ALA A 190 -4.55 -8.42 -12.21
CA ALA A 190 -4.41 -9.16 -13.47
C ALA A 190 -5.77 -9.62 -14.00
N ASP A 191 -5.87 -9.74 -15.33
CA ASP A 191 -6.98 -10.44 -15.97
C ASP A 191 -7.03 -11.90 -15.49
N ASP A 192 -8.21 -12.44 -15.29
CA ASP A 192 -8.42 -13.81 -14.80
C ASP A 192 -7.86 -14.89 -15.74
N ALA A 193 -7.64 -14.54 -17.00
CA ALA A 193 -7.05 -15.45 -18.01
C ALA A 193 -5.53 -15.60 -17.86
N LEU A 194 -4.83 -14.72 -17.14
CA LEU A 194 -3.38 -14.76 -16.98
C LEU A 194 -2.96 -15.73 -15.88
N THR A 195 -2.10 -16.70 -16.24
CA THR A 195 -1.48 -17.58 -15.24
C THR A 195 -0.42 -16.82 -14.41
N VAL A 196 -0.03 -17.40 -13.26
CA VAL A 196 1.02 -16.82 -12.40
C VAL A 196 2.34 -16.66 -13.15
N GLU A 197 2.70 -17.64 -13.99
CA GLU A 197 3.91 -17.60 -14.81
C GLU A 197 3.85 -16.48 -15.85
N GLN A 198 2.72 -16.29 -16.51
CA GLN A 198 2.52 -15.20 -17.46
C GLN A 198 2.58 -13.82 -16.82
N ARG A 199 2.10 -13.67 -15.57
CA ARG A 199 2.26 -12.42 -14.80
C ARG A 199 3.73 -12.16 -14.48
N ALA A 200 4.47 -13.19 -14.06
CA ALA A 200 5.91 -13.09 -13.76
C ALA A 200 6.77 -12.73 -14.98
N GLU A 201 6.35 -13.11 -16.20
CA GLU A 201 7.03 -12.75 -17.44
C GLU A 201 6.84 -11.27 -17.83
N ARG A 202 5.80 -10.59 -17.31
CA ARG A 202 5.47 -9.19 -17.63
C ARG A 202 6.15 -8.17 -16.72
N GLY A 203 6.71 -8.59 -15.60
CA GLY A 203 7.42 -7.72 -14.68
C GLY A 203 7.88 -8.44 -13.43
N ASP A 204 8.70 -7.76 -12.64
CA ASP A 204 9.26 -8.34 -11.43
C ASP A 204 8.28 -8.28 -10.24
N HIS A 205 8.62 -8.99 -9.17
CA HIS A 205 7.80 -9.03 -7.96
C HIS A 205 7.89 -7.71 -7.17
N VAL A 206 9.03 -7.04 -7.21
CA VAL A 206 9.25 -5.77 -6.51
C VAL A 206 8.51 -4.62 -7.17
N GLY A 207 8.24 -4.74 -8.47
CA GLY A 207 7.36 -3.84 -9.22
C GLY A 207 5.86 -4.16 -9.10
N CYS A 208 5.45 -4.99 -8.14
CA CYS A 208 4.05 -5.40 -7.89
C CYS A 208 3.38 -6.23 -9.00
N ILE A 209 4.10 -6.56 -10.08
CA ILE A 209 3.54 -7.23 -11.28
C ILE A 209 3.51 -8.75 -11.10
N ALA A 210 4.65 -9.38 -10.80
CA ALA A 210 4.73 -10.83 -10.65
C ALA A 210 3.85 -11.37 -9.51
N GLY A 211 3.60 -10.57 -8.48
CA GLY A 211 2.75 -10.91 -7.35
C GLY A 211 1.29 -10.49 -7.49
N ALA A 212 0.90 -9.86 -8.60
CA ALA A 212 -0.46 -9.38 -8.79
C ALA A 212 -1.48 -10.53 -8.72
N LEU A 213 -2.55 -10.31 -7.98
CA LEU A 213 -3.72 -11.20 -7.97
C LEU A 213 -4.59 -10.91 -9.19
N SER A 214 -5.30 -11.92 -9.70
CA SER A 214 -6.36 -11.67 -10.67
C SER A 214 -7.59 -11.06 -9.99
N PHE A 215 -8.53 -10.54 -10.78
CA PHE A 215 -9.80 -10.03 -10.26
C PHE A 215 -10.53 -11.07 -9.40
N ALA A 216 -10.58 -12.32 -9.86
CA ALA A 216 -11.23 -13.42 -9.15
C ALA A 216 -10.45 -13.81 -7.88
N GLU A 217 -9.12 -13.90 -7.93
CA GLU A 217 -8.28 -14.22 -6.77
C GLU A 217 -8.37 -13.14 -5.68
N TYR A 218 -8.36 -11.87 -6.07
CA TYR A 218 -8.46 -10.75 -5.13
C TYR A 218 -9.82 -10.77 -4.41
N ARG A 219 -10.90 -10.92 -5.18
CA ARG A 219 -12.27 -11.06 -4.65
C ARG A 219 -12.39 -12.24 -3.69
N ALA A 220 -11.96 -13.44 -4.13
CA ALA A 220 -12.04 -14.64 -3.31
C ALA A 220 -11.24 -14.53 -2.01
N GLY A 221 -10.05 -13.87 -2.04
CA GLY A 221 -9.25 -13.63 -0.85
C GLY A 221 -9.94 -12.72 0.17
N LEU A 222 -10.58 -11.65 -0.29
CA LEU A 222 -11.35 -10.75 0.57
C LEU A 222 -12.60 -11.43 1.13
N GLU A 223 -13.34 -12.19 0.31
CA GLU A 223 -14.51 -12.95 0.76
C GLU A 223 -14.13 -14.00 1.82
N ALA A 224 -13.03 -14.72 1.62
CA ALA A 224 -12.53 -15.72 2.56
C ALA A 224 -12.13 -15.09 3.92
N ALA A 225 -11.68 -13.85 3.94
CA ALA A 225 -11.40 -13.09 5.17
C ALA A 225 -12.68 -12.55 5.86
N GLY A 226 -13.85 -12.60 5.20
CA GLY A 226 -15.12 -12.15 5.74
C GLY A 226 -15.61 -10.80 5.26
N PHE A 227 -14.94 -10.17 4.30
CA PHE A 227 -15.37 -8.91 3.71
C PHE A 227 -16.60 -9.07 2.82
N THR A 228 -17.40 -8.02 2.73
CA THR A 228 -18.58 -7.90 1.87
C THR A 228 -18.54 -6.60 1.06
N GLY A 229 -19.47 -6.39 0.14
CA GLY A 229 -19.52 -5.18 -0.69
C GLY A 229 -18.24 -4.96 -1.50
N ILE A 230 -17.65 -6.04 -2.01
CA ILE A 230 -16.36 -6.02 -2.68
C ILE A 230 -16.51 -5.45 -4.11
N GLU A 231 -15.84 -4.35 -4.36
CA GLU A 231 -15.74 -3.71 -5.67
C GLU A 231 -14.27 -3.70 -6.10
N ILE A 232 -13.98 -4.12 -7.32
CA ILE A 232 -12.64 -4.07 -7.93
C ILE A 232 -12.82 -3.43 -9.31
N ILE A 233 -12.34 -2.19 -9.45
CA ILE A 233 -12.60 -1.34 -10.61
C ILE A 233 -11.25 -1.01 -11.26
N PRO A 234 -10.97 -1.48 -12.50
CA PRO A 234 -9.75 -1.09 -13.21
C PRO A 234 -9.79 0.40 -13.54
N THR A 235 -8.64 1.06 -13.42
CA THR A 235 -8.47 2.51 -13.69
C THR A 235 -7.67 2.78 -14.95
N HIS A 236 -6.48 2.21 -15.09
CA HIS A 236 -5.63 2.34 -16.27
C HIS A 236 -4.78 1.08 -16.49
N PRO A 237 -4.37 0.78 -17.74
CA PRO A 237 -3.51 -0.34 -18.03
C PRO A 237 -2.09 -0.08 -17.50
N VAL A 238 -1.45 -1.11 -16.94
CA VAL A 238 -0.06 -1.11 -16.48
C VAL A 238 0.81 -1.93 -17.43
N ALA A 239 0.29 -3.07 -17.88
CA ALA A 239 0.90 -3.93 -18.90
C ALA A 239 -0.22 -4.73 -19.59
N ASP A 240 0.13 -5.57 -20.57
CA ASP A 240 -0.83 -6.43 -21.26
C ASP A 240 -1.53 -7.39 -20.27
N GLY A 241 -2.85 -7.20 -20.10
CA GLY A 241 -3.68 -7.93 -19.14
C GLY A 241 -3.42 -7.60 -17.66
N LEU A 242 -2.77 -6.47 -17.37
CA LEU A 242 -2.52 -5.96 -16.01
C LEU A 242 -3.00 -4.52 -15.90
N HIS A 243 -3.76 -4.23 -14.86
CA HIS A 243 -4.41 -2.95 -14.67
C HIS A 243 -4.12 -2.41 -13.27
N SER A 244 -3.90 -1.12 -13.13
CA SER A 244 -4.14 -0.48 -11.85
C SER A 244 -5.63 -0.55 -11.55
N ALA A 245 -5.99 -0.85 -10.32
CA ALA A 245 -7.38 -0.99 -9.91
C ALA A 245 -7.61 -0.39 -8.53
N VAL A 246 -8.82 0.12 -8.36
CA VAL A 246 -9.38 0.49 -7.07
C VAL A 246 -10.08 -0.72 -6.48
N VAL A 247 -9.73 -1.08 -5.25
CA VAL A 247 -10.35 -2.15 -4.48
C VAL A 247 -11.04 -1.57 -3.25
N ARG A 248 -12.33 -1.83 -3.11
CA ARG A 248 -13.14 -1.45 -1.94
C ARG A 248 -13.78 -2.68 -1.33
N ALA A 249 -13.86 -2.72 -0.01
CA ALA A 249 -14.55 -3.78 0.71
C ALA A 249 -15.00 -3.27 2.09
N LEU A 250 -16.02 -3.91 2.65
CA LEU A 250 -16.59 -3.56 3.95
C LEU A 250 -16.46 -4.74 4.92
N LYS A 251 -16.05 -4.45 6.15
CA LYS A 251 -16.24 -5.38 7.26
C LYS A 251 -17.69 -5.26 7.70
N PRO A 252 -18.50 -6.36 7.68
CA PRO A 252 -19.87 -6.32 8.12
C PRO A 252 -20.03 -5.76 9.53
N ASP A 253 -21.18 -5.13 9.79
CA ASP A 253 -21.62 -4.87 11.16
C ASP A 253 -21.87 -6.21 11.87
N ALA A 254 -21.58 -6.28 13.17
CA ALA A 254 -21.69 -7.51 13.98
C ALA A 254 -23.18 -7.91 14.19
#